data_33db77af28de64952809060ea79bf6c0
#
_entry.id   33db77af28de64952809060ea79bf6c0
#
_cell.length_a   1.000
_cell.length_b   1.000
_cell.length_c   1.000
_cell.angle_alpha   90.00
_cell.angle_beta   90.00
_cell.angle_gamma   90.00
#
_symmetry.space_group_name_H-M   'P 1'
#
loop_
_entity.id
_entity.type
_entity.pdbx_description
1 polymer ?
#
loop_
_entity_poly.entity_id
_entity_poly.type
_entity_poly.pdbx_seq_one_letter_code
_entity_poly.pdbx_strand_id
1 'polypeptide(L)'
;MNPIYKTQILQGHGRPIKNIKFSTDGTQIYSASADRKVIRWDYQANSKASFTFTHQASVNVICISPDNKTMLTGDSTGCIYIWDIDHTSLIKKIEFDPCLNVRSIEISTDNVYAIVTLAARTKNSKSLVNAYLMSTLTLPQSEEEGKVPPTPIKTFESTELSTKFVQAKFTNYNKSLLISREDGGLEMINFENGNVISCNKFHDDIILDFDVSFENGIILTSSKDGYLSLINLNTFQLVRKFHPENPTRNLNACVISVIDNPYYNMPTVSSNVISVDNLFDLTEDINTLLSTASSPNNQSKFGKGKEIILAIASGGQDSKFVTTTNQKEGGFDILIYNAMNGELLASFLDHFGPVNSLAVHDKTLASGAEDATVRVHKIDHYLFDKK
;
A
#
# COMPACT_ATOMS: atom_id res chain seq x y z
N MET A 1 -6.16 -1.74 31.61
CA MET A 1 -4.83 -1.26 31.18
C MET A 1 -4.76 -1.53 29.69
N ASN A 2 -4.59 -0.51 28.85
CA ASN A 2 -4.36 -0.77 27.43
C ASN A 2 -3.13 -1.63 27.29
N PRO A 3 -3.11 -2.68 26.46
CA PRO A 3 -1.92 -3.44 26.21
C PRO A 3 -0.85 -2.46 25.73
N ILE A 4 0.31 -2.45 26.38
CA ILE A 4 1.42 -1.57 26.02
C ILE A 4 2.00 -2.16 24.72
N TYR A 5 1.45 -1.78 23.58
CA TYR A 5 2.07 -2.07 22.29
C TYR A 5 3.44 -1.39 22.27
N LYS A 6 4.49 -2.18 22.19
CA LYS A 6 5.84 -1.63 22.11
C LYS A 6 6.06 -1.06 20.72
N THR A 7 5.71 0.21 20.53
CA THR A 7 6.00 0.94 19.31
C THR A 7 7.48 1.30 19.27
N GLN A 8 8.17 0.91 18.21
CA GLN A 8 9.53 1.36 17.96
C GLN A 8 9.47 2.61 17.08
N ILE A 9 10.21 3.66 17.47
CA ILE A 9 10.25 4.94 16.77
C ILE A 9 11.61 5.09 16.09
N LEU A 10 11.61 5.29 14.76
CA LEU A 10 12.81 5.59 13.99
C LEU A 10 12.80 7.07 13.64
N GLN A 11 13.79 7.79 14.14
CA GLN A 11 13.93 9.25 13.99
C GLN A 11 15.21 9.60 13.23
N GLY A 12 15.13 10.48 12.24
CA GLY A 12 16.26 10.89 11.43
C GLY A 12 15.88 11.78 10.25
N HIS A 13 14.60 11.76 9.85
CA HIS A 13 14.09 12.72 8.87
C HIS A 13 13.77 14.07 9.50
N GLY A 14 14.03 15.15 8.74
CA GLY A 14 13.72 16.53 9.15
C GLY A 14 12.41 17.06 8.57
N ARG A 15 11.72 16.29 7.72
CA ARG A 15 10.47 16.67 7.05
C ARG A 15 9.57 15.46 6.89
N PRO A 16 8.29 15.66 6.49
CA PRO A 16 7.32 14.60 6.29
C PRO A 16 7.82 13.40 5.50
N ILE A 17 7.48 12.22 5.97
CA ILE A 17 7.70 10.97 5.25
C ILE A 17 6.59 10.82 4.20
N LYS A 18 6.98 10.46 2.99
CA LYS A 18 6.08 10.30 1.85
C LYS A 18 5.83 8.85 1.49
N ASN A 19 6.84 7.99 1.64
CA ASN A 19 6.71 6.58 1.31
C ASN A 19 7.61 5.71 2.19
N ILE A 20 7.16 4.48 2.47
CA ILE A 20 7.89 3.47 3.22
C ILE A 20 7.84 2.15 2.48
N LYS A 21 8.94 1.41 2.49
CA LYS A 21 9.02 0.03 2.00
C LYS A 21 9.90 -0.81 2.91
N PHE A 22 9.53 -2.07 3.08
CA PHE A 22 10.46 -3.08 3.60
C PHE A 22 11.36 -3.58 2.49
N SER A 23 12.56 -4.04 2.85
CA SER A 23 13.32 -4.97 2.01
C SER A 23 12.52 -6.27 1.84
N THR A 24 12.75 -7.01 0.76
CA THR A 24 12.00 -8.23 0.46
C THR A 24 12.17 -9.31 1.54
N ASP A 25 13.34 -9.32 2.21
CA ASP A 25 13.65 -10.21 3.34
C ASP A 25 13.13 -9.68 4.69
N GLY A 26 12.52 -8.50 4.73
CA GLY A 26 11.96 -7.89 5.94
C GLY A 26 13.00 -7.44 6.97
N THR A 27 14.29 -7.43 6.65
CA THR A 27 15.34 -7.07 7.63
C THR A 27 15.53 -5.56 7.74
N GLN A 28 15.20 -4.82 6.69
CA GLN A 28 15.41 -3.38 6.59
C GLN A 28 14.12 -2.64 6.23
N ILE A 29 14.04 -1.39 6.65
CA ILE A 29 13.00 -0.44 6.24
C ILE A 29 13.66 0.70 5.48
N TYR A 30 13.03 1.14 4.42
CA TYR A 30 13.42 2.31 3.64
C TYR A 30 12.31 3.36 3.74
N SER A 31 12.67 4.59 4.07
CA SER A 31 11.73 5.71 4.15
C SER A 31 12.16 6.87 3.27
N ALA A 32 11.26 7.35 2.42
CA ALA A 32 11.44 8.53 1.58
C ALA A 32 10.77 9.74 2.20
N SER A 33 11.42 10.89 2.12
CA SER A 33 10.95 12.10 2.77
C SER A 33 11.06 13.35 1.89
N ALA A 34 10.25 14.33 2.26
CA ALA A 34 10.32 15.69 1.74
C ALA A 34 11.64 16.41 2.09
N ASP A 35 12.48 15.85 2.97
CA ASP A 35 13.82 16.36 3.27
C ASP A 35 14.87 16.00 2.22
N ARG A 36 14.44 15.41 1.09
CA ARG A 36 15.28 14.99 -0.04
C ARG A 36 16.18 13.79 0.26
N LYS A 37 15.78 12.95 1.20
CA LYS A 37 16.52 11.76 1.60
C LYS A 37 15.66 10.52 1.53
N VAL A 38 16.31 9.40 1.24
CA VAL A 38 15.84 8.07 1.60
C VAL A 38 16.77 7.53 2.66
N ILE A 39 16.21 7.09 3.78
CA ILE A 39 16.98 6.51 4.88
C ILE A 39 16.69 5.01 4.92
N ARG A 40 17.75 4.21 4.98
CA ARG A 40 17.72 2.79 5.24
C ARG A 40 17.90 2.56 6.74
N TRP A 41 16.99 1.81 7.34
CA TRP A 41 16.94 1.51 8.76
C TRP A 41 17.19 0.03 9.00
N ASP A 42 18.12 -0.27 9.88
CA ASP A 42 18.28 -1.58 10.49
C ASP A 42 17.48 -1.62 11.80
N TYR A 43 16.16 -1.76 11.64
CA TYR A 43 15.22 -1.59 12.74
C TYR A 43 15.26 -2.73 13.76
N GLN A 44 15.70 -3.91 13.35
CA GLN A 44 15.80 -5.09 14.24
C GLN A 44 17.02 -4.99 15.17
N ALA A 45 18.13 -4.41 14.70
CA ALA A 45 19.37 -4.34 15.47
C ALA A 45 19.41 -3.14 16.43
N ASN A 46 19.26 -1.92 15.93
CA ASN A 46 19.59 -0.73 16.71
C ASN A 46 18.61 0.44 16.59
N SER A 47 17.57 0.36 15.79
CA SER A 47 16.69 1.52 15.45
C SER A 47 17.44 2.70 14.82
N LYS A 48 18.64 2.48 14.29
CA LYS A 48 19.49 3.52 13.72
C LYS A 48 19.44 3.50 12.21
N ALA A 49 19.62 4.70 11.61
CA ALA A 49 19.87 4.82 10.20
C ALA A 49 21.18 4.10 9.84
N SER A 50 21.11 3.12 8.92
CA SER A 50 22.29 2.41 8.44
C SER A 50 22.92 3.12 7.25
N PHE A 51 22.10 3.80 6.43
CA PHE A 51 22.57 4.59 5.30
C PHE A 51 21.55 5.67 4.89
N THR A 52 22.04 6.72 4.20
CA THR A 52 21.20 7.81 3.67
C THR A 52 21.52 8.06 2.20
N PHE A 53 20.52 7.90 1.35
CA PHE A 53 20.57 8.22 -0.08
C PHE A 53 20.06 9.65 -0.29
N THR A 54 20.86 10.50 -0.93
CA THR A 54 20.57 11.94 -1.06
C THR A 54 20.06 12.26 -2.46
N HIS A 55 19.02 13.09 -2.55
CA HIS A 55 18.38 13.52 -3.79
C HIS A 55 18.39 15.03 -3.93
N GLN A 56 18.08 15.53 -5.13
CA GLN A 56 18.03 16.97 -5.40
C GLN A 56 16.70 17.61 -4.95
N ALA A 57 15.63 16.81 -4.89
CA ALA A 57 14.29 17.26 -4.52
C ALA A 57 13.60 16.29 -3.55
N SER A 58 12.39 16.63 -3.08
CA SER A 58 11.57 15.78 -2.21
C SER A 58 11.34 14.42 -2.85
N VAL A 59 11.62 13.34 -2.11
CA VAL A 59 11.41 11.97 -2.59
C VAL A 59 9.99 11.53 -2.24
N ASN A 60 9.23 11.13 -3.25
CA ASN A 60 7.82 10.81 -3.10
C ASN A 60 7.54 9.31 -3.13
N VAL A 61 8.38 8.53 -3.80
CA VAL A 61 8.16 7.09 -3.99
C VAL A 61 9.46 6.31 -3.93
N ILE A 62 9.35 5.10 -3.37
CA ILE A 62 10.42 4.08 -3.30
C ILE A 62 9.86 2.77 -3.86
N CYS A 63 10.67 2.07 -4.62
CA CYS A 63 10.46 0.69 -4.97
C CYS A 63 11.77 -0.09 -4.83
N ILE A 64 11.74 -1.28 -4.25
CA ILE A 64 12.88 -2.15 -4.06
C ILE A 64 12.69 -3.37 -4.95
N SER A 65 13.76 -3.77 -5.64
CA SER A 65 13.73 -4.96 -6.48
C SER A 65 13.53 -6.24 -5.64
N PRO A 66 12.88 -7.27 -6.19
CA PRO A 66 12.65 -8.54 -5.49
C PRO A 66 13.93 -9.21 -4.98
N ASP A 67 15.07 -8.97 -5.63
CA ASP A 67 16.38 -9.49 -5.23
C ASP A 67 17.15 -8.63 -4.22
N ASN A 68 16.52 -7.54 -3.73
CA ASN A 68 17.10 -6.54 -2.82
C ASN A 68 18.39 -5.83 -3.31
N LYS A 69 18.72 -5.91 -4.60
CA LYS A 69 19.96 -5.31 -5.14
C LYS A 69 19.76 -3.90 -5.67
N THR A 70 18.57 -3.61 -6.19
CA THR A 70 18.28 -2.33 -6.84
C THR A 70 17.14 -1.62 -6.14
N MET A 71 17.30 -0.32 -5.93
CA MET A 71 16.23 0.56 -5.46
C MET A 71 15.94 1.62 -6.52
N LEU A 72 14.68 1.80 -6.86
CA LEU A 72 14.18 2.90 -7.67
C LEU A 72 13.50 3.93 -6.78
N THR A 73 13.83 5.20 -6.96
CA THR A 73 13.20 6.30 -6.21
C THR A 73 12.75 7.39 -7.16
N GLY A 74 11.60 7.99 -6.89
CA GLY A 74 11.06 9.09 -7.68
C GLY A 74 10.94 10.37 -6.87
N ASP A 75 11.36 11.49 -7.43
CA ASP A 75 11.31 12.77 -6.76
C ASP A 75 10.19 13.70 -7.28
N SER A 76 9.99 14.81 -6.59
CA SER A 76 8.94 15.80 -6.92
C SER A 76 9.21 16.60 -8.20
N THR A 77 10.40 16.52 -8.79
CA THR A 77 10.74 17.19 -10.04
C THR A 77 10.44 16.35 -11.28
N GLY A 78 10.12 15.06 -11.08
CA GLY A 78 9.87 14.12 -12.16
C GLY A 78 11.10 13.30 -12.54
N CYS A 79 12.07 13.22 -11.65
CA CYS A 79 13.27 12.40 -11.84
C CYS A 79 13.13 11.06 -11.15
N ILE A 80 13.72 10.03 -11.75
CA ILE A 80 13.92 8.72 -11.14
C ILE A 80 15.42 8.51 -10.93
N TYR A 81 15.76 7.97 -9.77
CA TYR A 81 17.11 7.57 -9.42
C TYR A 81 17.15 6.06 -9.24
N ILE A 82 18.16 5.43 -9.81
CA ILE A 82 18.40 4.00 -9.76
C ILE A 82 19.65 3.78 -8.92
N TRP A 83 19.49 3.06 -7.82
CA TRP A 83 20.53 2.86 -6.81
C TRP A 83 20.94 1.39 -6.75
N ASP A 84 22.23 1.14 -6.62
CA ASP A 84 22.77 -0.12 -6.16
C ASP A 84 22.69 -0.13 -4.62
N ILE A 85 21.94 -1.08 -4.05
CA ILE A 85 21.73 -1.16 -2.60
C ILE A 85 22.97 -1.69 -1.89
N ASP A 86 23.66 -2.66 -2.48
CA ASP A 86 24.83 -3.31 -1.88
C ASP A 86 26.01 -2.32 -1.79
N HIS A 87 26.30 -1.64 -2.88
CA HIS A 87 27.38 -0.65 -2.95
C HIS A 87 26.94 0.76 -2.50
N THR A 88 25.64 0.95 -2.19
CA THR A 88 25.06 2.23 -1.79
C THR A 88 25.38 3.38 -2.76
N SER A 89 25.45 3.07 -4.04
CA SER A 89 25.86 3.99 -5.11
C SER A 89 24.72 4.29 -6.08
N LEU A 90 24.75 5.50 -6.64
CA LEU A 90 23.84 5.87 -7.72
C LEU A 90 24.33 5.24 -9.03
N ILE A 91 23.49 4.39 -9.63
CA ILE A 91 23.76 3.80 -10.95
C ILE A 91 23.39 4.82 -12.04
N LYS A 92 22.19 5.41 -11.93
CA LYS A 92 21.64 6.26 -12.99
C LYS A 92 20.59 7.22 -12.46
N LYS A 93 20.51 8.40 -13.09
CA LYS A 93 19.40 9.34 -12.93
C LYS A 93 18.67 9.49 -14.28
N ILE A 94 17.35 9.42 -14.27
CA ILE A 94 16.51 9.60 -15.45
C ILE A 94 15.60 10.80 -15.19
N GLU A 95 15.60 11.75 -16.13
CA GLU A 95 14.75 12.95 -16.07
C GLU A 95 13.62 12.80 -17.07
N PHE A 96 12.36 12.87 -16.61
CA PHE A 96 11.19 12.90 -17.48
C PHE A 96 10.81 14.33 -17.83
N ASP A 97 9.83 14.44 -18.73
CA ASP A 97 9.24 15.74 -19.08
C ASP A 97 8.83 16.50 -17.80
N PRO A 98 9.25 17.76 -17.62
CA PRO A 98 8.87 18.58 -16.46
C PRO A 98 7.36 18.76 -16.29
N CYS A 99 6.57 18.52 -17.34
CA CYS A 99 5.11 18.51 -17.27
C CYS A 99 4.52 17.27 -16.59
N LEU A 100 5.34 16.27 -16.24
CA LEU A 100 4.94 15.03 -15.62
C LEU A 100 5.48 14.92 -14.19
N ASN A 101 4.71 14.28 -13.33
CA ASN A 101 5.10 13.90 -11.96
C ASN A 101 5.24 12.39 -11.87
N VAL A 102 6.31 11.91 -11.27
CA VAL A 102 6.39 10.50 -10.85
C VAL A 102 5.45 10.29 -9.67
N ARG A 103 4.44 9.44 -9.84
CA ARG A 103 3.44 9.13 -8.82
C ARG A 103 3.68 7.80 -8.15
N SER A 104 3.99 6.78 -8.94
CA SER A 104 4.33 5.46 -8.42
C SER A 104 5.39 4.78 -9.29
N ILE A 105 6.13 3.88 -8.68
CA ILE A 105 7.09 2.99 -9.33
C ILE A 105 6.82 1.60 -8.76
N GLU A 106 6.78 0.61 -9.65
CA GLU A 106 6.65 -0.79 -9.28
C GLU A 106 7.62 -1.62 -10.12
N ILE A 107 8.23 -2.62 -9.50
CA ILE A 107 9.08 -3.60 -10.18
C ILE A 107 8.31 -4.92 -10.18
N SER A 108 8.30 -5.61 -11.32
CA SER A 108 7.65 -6.92 -11.46
C SER A 108 8.30 -7.96 -10.55
N THR A 109 7.51 -8.94 -10.12
CA THR A 109 7.97 -9.99 -9.17
C THR A 109 9.09 -10.87 -9.73
N ASP A 110 9.20 -10.97 -11.06
CA ASP A 110 10.28 -11.66 -11.77
C ASP A 110 11.53 -10.79 -12.02
N ASN A 111 11.51 -9.53 -11.54
CA ASN A 111 12.58 -8.54 -11.72
C ASN A 111 12.91 -8.20 -13.19
N VAL A 112 11.98 -8.44 -14.12
CA VAL A 112 12.17 -8.20 -15.56
C VAL A 112 11.73 -6.79 -15.94
N TYR A 113 10.61 -6.32 -15.40
CA TYR A 113 9.99 -5.05 -15.77
C TYR A 113 9.94 -4.07 -14.60
N ALA A 114 10.05 -2.79 -14.92
CA ALA A 114 9.64 -1.71 -14.02
C ALA A 114 8.57 -0.86 -14.71
N ILE A 115 7.51 -0.51 -13.98
CA ILE A 115 6.50 0.46 -14.42
C ILE A 115 6.62 1.75 -13.64
N VAL A 116 6.42 2.84 -14.35
CA VAL A 116 6.47 4.19 -13.80
C VAL A 116 5.18 4.90 -14.14
N THR A 117 4.42 5.30 -13.14
CA THR A 117 3.21 6.12 -13.33
C THR A 117 3.59 7.58 -13.34
N LEU A 118 3.30 8.23 -14.44
CA LEU A 118 3.59 9.62 -14.72
C LEU A 118 2.28 10.39 -14.84
N ALA A 119 1.97 11.19 -13.83
CA ALA A 119 0.76 12.02 -13.84
C ALA A 119 1.00 13.39 -14.45
N ALA A 120 0.13 13.80 -15.34
CA ALA A 120 0.19 15.11 -15.94
C ALA A 120 -0.02 16.23 -14.90
N ARG A 121 0.83 17.24 -14.94
CA ARG A 121 0.70 18.45 -14.10
C ARG A 121 -0.33 19.43 -14.66
N THR A 122 -0.59 19.36 -15.96
CA THR A 122 -1.52 20.24 -16.66
C THR A 122 -2.80 19.49 -17.04
N LYS A 123 -3.90 20.23 -17.24
CA LYS A 123 -5.17 19.64 -17.68
C LYS A 123 -5.15 19.18 -19.15
N ASN A 124 -4.17 19.64 -19.93
CA ASN A 124 -4.09 19.38 -21.36
C ASN A 124 -3.13 18.24 -21.71
N SER A 125 -2.55 17.58 -20.72
CA SER A 125 -1.64 16.46 -20.91
C SER A 125 -2.25 15.17 -20.35
N LYS A 126 -1.97 14.04 -21.01
CA LYS A 126 -2.39 12.72 -20.55
C LYS A 126 -1.46 12.21 -19.46
N SER A 127 -2.01 11.41 -18.57
CA SER A 127 -1.21 10.60 -17.65
C SER A 127 -0.78 9.31 -18.34
N LEU A 128 0.41 8.83 -17.98
CA LEU A 128 1.07 7.71 -18.63
C LEU A 128 1.48 6.67 -17.59
N VAL A 129 1.44 5.41 -17.95
CA VAL A 129 2.17 4.33 -17.28
C VAL A 129 3.18 3.78 -18.29
N ASN A 130 4.45 4.06 -18.06
CA ASN A 130 5.55 3.58 -18.89
C ASN A 130 6.15 2.31 -18.29
N ALA A 131 6.35 1.30 -19.14
CA ALA A 131 7.03 0.07 -18.76
C ALA A 131 8.43 0.04 -19.38
N TYR A 132 9.40 -0.37 -18.59
CA TYR A 132 10.83 -0.48 -18.96
C TYR A 132 11.36 -1.88 -18.63
N LEU A 133 12.37 -2.33 -19.32
CA LEU A 133 13.17 -3.49 -18.90
C LEU A 133 14.13 -3.07 -17.77
N MET A 134 14.15 -3.83 -16.68
CA MET A 134 15.09 -3.61 -15.59
C MET A 134 16.55 -3.63 -16.07
N SER A 135 16.88 -4.55 -16.98
CA SER A 135 18.20 -4.62 -17.59
C SER A 135 18.63 -3.32 -18.30
N THR A 136 17.69 -2.60 -18.92
CA THR A 136 17.96 -1.31 -19.56
C THR A 136 18.14 -0.19 -18.53
N LEU A 137 17.36 -0.24 -17.45
CA LEU A 137 17.43 0.76 -16.38
C LEU A 137 18.74 0.66 -15.58
N THR A 138 19.23 -0.56 -15.35
CA THR A 138 20.42 -0.81 -14.52
C THR A 138 21.76 -0.72 -15.29
N LEU A 139 21.72 -0.58 -16.62
CA LEU A 139 22.93 -0.33 -17.37
C LEU A 139 23.55 1.03 -16.97
N PRO A 140 24.86 1.06 -16.67
CA PRO A 140 25.57 2.32 -16.41
C PRO A 140 25.39 3.29 -17.56
N GLN A 141 25.28 4.56 -17.24
CA GLN A 141 25.13 5.62 -18.23
C GLN A 141 26.50 5.95 -18.83
N SER A 142 26.61 5.99 -20.16
CA SER A 142 27.74 6.64 -20.83
C SER A 142 27.61 8.16 -20.68
N GLU A 143 28.72 8.88 -20.55
CA GLU A 143 28.75 10.33 -20.31
C GLU A 143 27.98 11.14 -21.39
N GLU A 144 27.84 10.60 -22.59
CA GLU A 144 27.16 11.25 -23.72
C GLU A 144 25.64 11.02 -23.76
N GLU A 145 25.12 9.93 -23.16
CA GLU A 145 23.68 9.58 -23.17
C GLU A 145 22.87 10.22 -22.01
N GLY A 146 23.50 11.03 -21.18
CA GLY A 146 23.08 11.45 -19.84
C GLY A 146 21.80 12.24 -19.68
N LYS A 147 21.03 12.53 -20.73
CA LYS A 147 19.83 13.41 -20.60
C LYS A 147 18.54 12.87 -21.20
N VAL A 148 18.58 11.79 -21.97
CA VAL A 148 17.36 11.28 -22.61
C VAL A 148 16.85 10.06 -21.81
N PRO A 149 15.59 10.06 -21.38
CA PRO A 149 15.02 8.87 -20.72
C PRO A 149 15.05 7.70 -21.69
N PRO A 150 15.31 6.47 -21.21
CA PRO A 150 15.26 5.28 -22.05
C PRO A 150 13.87 5.15 -22.67
N THR A 151 13.82 4.63 -23.88
CA THR A 151 12.54 4.38 -24.57
C THR A 151 11.76 3.32 -23.80
N PRO A 152 10.52 3.58 -23.37
CA PRO A 152 9.70 2.57 -22.74
C PRO A 152 9.37 1.46 -23.73
N ILE A 153 9.33 0.21 -23.27
CA ILE A 153 8.91 -0.92 -24.10
C ILE A 153 7.39 -0.86 -24.37
N LYS A 154 6.64 -0.28 -23.45
CA LYS A 154 5.20 -0.04 -23.57
C LYS A 154 4.82 1.23 -22.83
N THR A 155 3.79 1.89 -23.37
CA THR A 155 3.17 3.06 -22.75
C THR A 155 1.66 2.87 -22.75
N PHE A 156 1.04 3.02 -21.58
CA PHE A 156 -0.40 3.02 -21.39
C PHE A 156 -0.83 4.46 -21.10
N GLU A 157 -1.75 4.99 -21.87
CA GLU A 157 -2.23 6.36 -21.74
C GLU A 157 -3.63 6.41 -21.13
N SER A 158 -3.93 7.45 -20.35
CA SER A 158 -5.30 7.70 -19.92
C SER A 158 -6.21 7.95 -21.13
N THR A 159 -7.39 7.36 -21.10
CA THR A 159 -8.38 7.51 -22.19
C THR A 159 -8.86 8.95 -22.33
N GLU A 160 -8.96 9.66 -21.22
CA GLU A 160 -9.40 11.05 -21.16
C GLU A 160 -8.31 11.96 -20.58
N LEU A 161 -8.22 13.19 -21.09
CA LEU A 161 -7.31 14.23 -20.59
C LEU A 161 -7.62 14.62 -19.13
N SER A 162 -8.89 14.51 -18.73
CA SER A 162 -9.36 14.85 -17.38
C SER A 162 -9.01 13.79 -16.32
N THR A 163 -8.80 12.54 -16.75
CA THR A 163 -8.57 11.40 -15.85
C THR A 163 -7.09 11.19 -15.63
N LYS A 164 -6.62 11.40 -14.40
CA LYS A 164 -5.23 11.21 -14.05
C LYS A 164 -5.02 9.88 -13.37
N PHE A 165 -3.93 9.23 -13.73
CA PHE A 165 -3.43 8.04 -13.04
C PHE A 165 -2.73 8.43 -11.75
N VAL A 166 -2.96 7.64 -10.71
CA VAL A 166 -2.36 7.86 -9.39
C VAL A 166 -1.30 6.83 -9.10
N GLN A 167 -1.65 5.55 -9.23
CA GLN A 167 -0.76 4.45 -8.93
C GLN A 167 -1.03 3.30 -9.89
N ALA A 168 0.02 2.57 -10.26
CA ALA A 168 -0.09 1.33 -11.02
C ALA A 168 0.70 0.22 -10.32
N LYS A 169 0.15 -1.00 -10.31
CA LYS A 169 0.81 -2.21 -9.81
C LYS A 169 0.60 -3.37 -10.78
N PHE A 170 1.59 -4.25 -10.85
CA PHE A 170 1.45 -5.53 -11.56
C PHE A 170 0.45 -6.44 -10.84
N THR A 171 -0.26 -7.24 -11.60
CA THR A 171 -1.15 -8.28 -11.09
C THR A 171 -1.06 -9.53 -11.96
N ASN A 172 -1.61 -10.63 -11.46
CA ASN A 172 -1.76 -11.88 -12.21
C ASN A 172 -0.46 -12.35 -12.86
N TYR A 173 0.59 -12.48 -12.04
CA TYR A 173 1.93 -12.90 -12.49
C TYR A 173 2.47 -12.02 -13.63
N ASN A 174 2.34 -10.70 -13.49
CA ASN A 174 2.78 -9.67 -14.45
C ASN A 174 2.00 -9.66 -15.79
N LYS A 175 0.86 -10.36 -15.87
CA LYS A 175 0.04 -10.38 -17.10
C LYS A 175 -0.90 -9.19 -17.22
N SER A 176 -1.20 -8.54 -16.10
CA SER A 176 -2.10 -7.39 -16.07
C SER A 176 -1.54 -6.29 -15.17
N LEU A 177 -2.01 -5.08 -15.39
CA LEU A 177 -1.77 -3.92 -14.54
C LEU A 177 -3.08 -3.49 -13.91
N LEU A 178 -3.05 -3.16 -12.61
CA LEU A 178 -4.08 -2.39 -11.94
C LEU A 178 -3.64 -0.94 -11.87
N ILE A 179 -4.52 -0.02 -12.26
CA ILE A 179 -4.25 1.41 -12.28
C ILE A 179 -5.36 2.13 -11.52
N SER A 180 -5.00 2.88 -10.47
CA SER A 180 -5.92 3.73 -9.74
C SER A 180 -5.97 5.13 -10.35
N ARG A 181 -7.14 5.79 -10.24
CA ARG A 181 -7.44 7.04 -10.90
C ARG A 181 -7.91 8.13 -9.92
N GLU A 182 -7.72 9.39 -10.31
CA GLU A 182 -8.18 10.56 -9.52
C GLU A 182 -9.70 10.67 -9.41
N ASP A 183 -10.46 10.03 -10.30
CA ASP A 183 -11.93 10.05 -10.28
C ASP A 183 -12.56 8.98 -9.36
N GLY A 184 -11.74 8.21 -8.64
CA GLY A 184 -12.18 7.11 -7.78
C GLY A 184 -12.36 5.79 -8.53
N GLY A 185 -11.93 5.74 -9.78
CA GLY A 185 -11.92 4.54 -10.61
C GLY A 185 -10.69 3.66 -10.38
N LEU A 186 -10.88 2.38 -10.62
CA LEU A 186 -9.82 1.39 -10.71
C LEU A 186 -9.99 0.66 -12.04
N GLU A 187 -8.90 0.50 -12.79
CA GLU A 187 -8.94 -0.23 -14.06
C GLU A 187 -7.88 -1.32 -14.08
N MET A 188 -8.23 -2.43 -14.72
CA MET A 188 -7.35 -3.55 -14.99
C MET A 188 -7.06 -3.61 -16.49
N ILE A 189 -5.79 -3.58 -16.85
CA ILE A 189 -5.32 -3.57 -18.24
C ILE A 189 -4.48 -4.81 -18.48
N ASN A 190 -4.68 -5.48 -19.62
CA ASN A 190 -3.80 -6.55 -20.06
C ASN A 190 -2.43 -5.95 -20.43
N PHE A 191 -1.36 -6.44 -19.79
CA PHE A 191 -0.01 -5.90 -19.98
C PHE A 191 0.54 -6.16 -21.38
N GLU A 192 0.15 -7.27 -22.03
CA GLU A 192 0.69 -7.64 -23.33
C GLU A 192 0.11 -6.80 -24.46
N ASN A 193 -1.22 -6.66 -24.53
CA ASN A 193 -1.92 -6.01 -25.63
C ASN A 193 -2.50 -4.61 -25.33
N GLY A 194 -2.45 -4.17 -24.06
CA GLY A 194 -2.94 -2.86 -23.64
C GLY A 194 -4.46 -2.76 -23.51
N ASN A 195 -5.20 -3.84 -23.72
CA ASN A 195 -6.66 -3.80 -23.64
C ASN A 195 -7.15 -3.71 -22.20
N VAL A 196 -8.15 -2.87 -21.96
CA VAL A 196 -8.84 -2.78 -20.68
C VAL A 196 -9.65 -4.06 -20.46
N ILE A 197 -9.33 -4.79 -19.40
CA ILE A 197 -10.04 -6.03 -19.00
C ILE A 197 -11.28 -5.64 -18.19
N SER A 198 -11.14 -4.74 -17.22
CA SER A 198 -12.21 -4.28 -16.35
C SER A 198 -11.95 -2.85 -15.90
N CYS A 199 -13.01 -2.08 -15.74
CA CYS A 199 -12.93 -0.71 -15.23
C CYS A 199 -14.20 -0.41 -14.43
N ASN A 200 -14.05 -0.07 -13.14
CA ASN A 200 -15.15 0.28 -12.27
C ASN A 200 -14.79 1.45 -11.35
N LYS A 201 -15.80 2.22 -10.99
CA LYS A 201 -15.67 3.28 -9.98
C LYS A 201 -16.08 2.72 -8.61
N PHE A 202 -15.16 2.76 -7.65
CA PHE A 202 -15.36 2.24 -6.29
C PHE A 202 -15.43 3.33 -5.23
N HIS A 203 -14.95 4.53 -5.56
CA HIS A 203 -14.87 5.69 -4.66
C HIS A 203 -15.43 6.94 -5.31
N ASP A 204 -15.84 7.90 -4.49
CA ASP A 204 -16.37 9.19 -4.96
C ASP A 204 -15.28 10.25 -5.14
N ASP A 205 -14.07 10.00 -4.62
CA ASP A 205 -12.88 10.85 -4.75
C ASP A 205 -11.66 9.98 -5.07
N ILE A 206 -10.52 10.61 -5.26
CA ILE A 206 -9.24 10.00 -5.64
C ILE A 206 -8.88 8.77 -4.78
N ILE A 207 -8.51 7.68 -5.44
CA ILE A 207 -7.87 6.53 -4.80
C ILE A 207 -6.41 6.90 -4.57
N LEU A 208 -6.03 7.07 -3.30
CA LEU A 208 -4.69 7.52 -2.91
C LEU A 208 -3.69 6.38 -2.85
N ASP A 209 -4.13 5.20 -2.43
CA ASP A 209 -3.31 4.00 -2.36
C ASP A 209 -4.17 2.75 -2.55
N PHE A 210 -3.55 1.68 -3.00
CA PHE A 210 -4.18 0.35 -3.02
C PHE A 210 -3.15 -0.75 -2.85
N ASP A 211 -3.59 -1.87 -2.32
CA ASP A 211 -2.78 -3.06 -2.15
C ASP A 211 -3.49 -4.32 -2.67
N VAL A 212 -2.71 -5.34 -3.04
CA VAL A 212 -3.22 -6.55 -3.69
C VAL A 212 -2.67 -7.79 -2.99
N SER A 213 -3.57 -8.65 -2.55
CA SER A 213 -3.21 -9.99 -2.11
C SER A 213 -3.63 -11.01 -3.18
N PHE A 214 -2.63 -11.53 -3.90
CA PHE A 214 -2.86 -12.51 -4.97
C PHE A 214 -3.35 -13.85 -4.42
N GLU A 215 -2.81 -14.28 -3.29
CA GLU A 215 -3.16 -15.55 -2.65
C GLU A 215 -4.62 -15.56 -2.21
N ASN A 216 -5.12 -14.41 -1.76
CA ASN A 216 -6.48 -14.26 -1.30
C ASN A 216 -7.44 -13.75 -2.39
N GLY A 217 -6.92 -13.35 -3.54
CA GLY A 217 -7.72 -12.84 -4.66
C GLY A 217 -8.45 -11.53 -4.34
N ILE A 218 -7.84 -10.64 -3.57
CA ILE A 218 -8.46 -9.39 -3.11
C ILE A 218 -7.59 -8.17 -3.42
N ILE A 219 -8.26 -7.04 -3.60
CA ILE A 219 -7.68 -5.71 -3.71
C ILE A 219 -8.28 -4.88 -2.57
N LEU A 220 -7.44 -4.13 -1.87
CA LEU A 220 -7.84 -3.13 -0.88
C LEU A 220 -7.49 -1.75 -1.41
N THR A 221 -8.44 -0.82 -1.41
CA THR A 221 -8.21 0.56 -1.88
C THR A 221 -8.54 1.55 -0.78
N SER A 222 -7.75 2.59 -0.65
CA SER A 222 -8.00 3.73 0.24
C SER A 222 -8.19 5.01 -0.55
N SER A 223 -9.12 5.85 -0.11
CA SER A 223 -9.49 7.04 -0.85
C SER A 223 -9.61 8.27 0.04
N LYS A 224 -9.51 9.41 -0.64
CA LYS A 224 -9.75 10.71 -0.04
C LYS A 224 -11.21 10.89 0.39
N ASP A 225 -12.13 10.08 -0.12
CA ASP A 225 -13.53 10.06 0.33
C ASP A 225 -13.70 9.49 1.75
N GLY A 226 -12.61 9.02 2.38
CA GLY A 226 -12.58 8.51 3.74
C GLY A 226 -12.99 7.04 3.88
N TYR A 227 -13.22 6.33 2.78
CA TYR A 227 -13.58 4.92 2.79
C TYR A 227 -12.43 4.02 2.36
N LEU A 228 -12.47 2.77 2.87
CA LEU A 228 -11.76 1.63 2.30
C LEU A 228 -12.73 0.79 1.49
N SER A 229 -12.29 0.28 0.37
CA SER A 229 -13.06 -0.69 -0.41
C SER A 229 -12.26 -1.97 -0.59
N LEU A 230 -12.87 -3.10 -0.23
CA LEU A 230 -12.37 -4.44 -0.49
C LEU A 230 -13.03 -4.96 -1.76
N ILE A 231 -12.23 -5.34 -2.74
CA ILE A 231 -12.67 -5.70 -4.08
C ILE A 231 -12.16 -7.11 -4.37
N ASN A 232 -12.97 -7.93 -5.01
CA ASN A 232 -12.55 -9.24 -5.48
C ASN A 232 -11.71 -9.07 -6.77
N LEU A 233 -10.49 -9.57 -6.76
CA LEU A 233 -9.54 -9.43 -7.89
C LEU A 233 -10.02 -10.13 -9.16
N ASN A 234 -10.72 -11.28 -9.03
CA ASN A 234 -11.14 -12.10 -10.18
C ASN A 234 -12.43 -11.60 -10.82
N THR A 235 -13.41 -11.19 -10.00
CA THR A 235 -14.71 -10.71 -10.49
C THR A 235 -14.75 -9.20 -10.69
N PHE A 236 -13.80 -8.49 -10.15
CA PHE A 236 -13.73 -7.02 -10.12
C PHE A 236 -14.98 -6.38 -9.54
N GLN A 237 -15.52 -7.00 -8.49
CA GLN A 237 -16.73 -6.54 -7.78
C GLN A 237 -16.37 -6.12 -6.36
N LEU A 238 -17.11 -5.13 -5.84
CA LEU A 238 -17.00 -4.69 -4.46
C LEU A 238 -17.48 -5.80 -3.52
N VAL A 239 -16.62 -6.23 -2.61
CA VAL A 239 -16.93 -7.19 -1.56
C VAL A 239 -17.45 -6.47 -0.32
N ARG A 240 -16.74 -5.41 0.10
CA ARG A 240 -17.07 -4.65 1.32
C ARG A 240 -16.55 -3.23 1.23
N LYS A 241 -17.27 -2.31 1.85
CA LYS A 241 -16.85 -0.93 2.09
C LYS A 241 -16.73 -0.71 3.60
N PHE A 242 -15.56 -0.25 4.06
CA PHE A 242 -15.34 0.07 5.47
C PHE A 242 -15.52 1.57 5.66
N HIS A 243 -16.18 1.93 6.74
CA HIS A 243 -16.43 3.31 7.11
C HIS A 243 -15.79 3.57 8.48
N PRO A 244 -14.69 4.30 8.57
CA PRO A 244 -14.16 4.75 9.84
C PRO A 244 -15.19 5.62 10.58
N GLU A 245 -15.17 5.60 11.91
CA GLU A 245 -16.10 6.40 12.73
C GLU A 245 -16.02 7.91 12.46
N ASN A 246 -14.86 8.39 11.97
CA ASN A 246 -14.67 9.79 11.58
C ASN A 246 -14.70 9.94 10.06
N PRO A 247 -15.83 10.31 9.44
CA PRO A 247 -16.01 10.37 7.98
C PRO A 247 -15.25 11.53 7.31
N THR A 248 -14.69 12.46 8.07
CA THR A 248 -13.99 13.64 7.51
C THR A 248 -12.51 13.40 7.26
N ARG A 249 -12.02 12.21 7.59
CA ARG A 249 -10.59 11.89 7.42
C ARG A 249 -10.33 11.29 6.05
N ASN A 250 -9.28 11.77 5.39
CA ASN A 250 -8.73 11.09 4.22
C ASN A 250 -8.06 9.79 4.65
N LEU A 251 -8.13 8.75 3.81
CA LEU A 251 -7.31 7.55 3.96
C LEU A 251 -6.20 7.59 2.91
N ASN A 252 -4.99 7.93 3.37
CA ASN A 252 -3.85 8.15 2.46
C ASN A 252 -3.13 6.87 2.08
N ALA A 253 -3.21 5.85 2.93
CA ALA A 253 -2.49 4.60 2.74
C ALA A 253 -3.32 3.41 3.21
N CYS A 254 -3.14 2.28 2.54
CA CYS A 254 -3.70 1.00 2.96
C CYS A 254 -2.75 -0.15 2.64
N VAL A 255 -2.86 -1.24 3.40
CA VAL A 255 -2.10 -2.46 3.18
C VAL A 255 -2.88 -3.68 3.68
N ILE A 256 -2.69 -4.80 3.01
CA ILE A 256 -3.25 -6.09 3.39
C ILE A 256 -2.19 -6.86 4.17
N SER A 257 -2.60 -7.48 5.28
CA SER A 257 -1.77 -8.41 6.03
C SER A 257 -2.54 -9.68 6.32
N VAL A 258 -1.83 -10.78 6.53
CA VAL A 258 -2.41 -12.06 6.91
C VAL A 258 -1.73 -12.53 8.18
N ILE A 259 -2.51 -12.91 9.18
CA ILE A 259 -2.02 -13.41 10.45
C ILE A 259 -2.69 -14.73 10.80
N ASP A 260 -1.99 -15.56 11.60
CA ASP A 260 -2.58 -16.78 12.13
C ASP A 260 -3.79 -16.46 13.02
N ASN A 261 -4.85 -17.24 12.89
CA ASN A 261 -6.01 -17.14 13.77
C ASN A 261 -5.67 -17.79 15.14
N PRO A 262 -5.52 -17.00 16.21
CA PRO A 262 -5.13 -17.53 17.52
C PRO A 262 -6.19 -18.46 18.13
N TYR A 263 -7.43 -18.36 17.68
CA TYR A 263 -8.55 -19.17 18.19
C TYR A 263 -8.74 -20.49 17.44
N TYR A 264 -8.03 -20.72 16.34
CA TYR A 264 -8.22 -21.91 15.52
C TYR A 264 -7.83 -23.22 16.23
N ASN A 265 -6.83 -23.20 17.12
CA ASN A 265 -6.33 -24.37 17.84
C ASN A 265 -6.80 -24.42 19.29
N MET A 266 -7.68 -23.53 19.74
CA MET A 266 -8.26 -23.69 21.06
C MET A 266 -9.11 -24.97 21.06
N PRO A 267 -8.81 -25.94 21.95
CA PRO A 267 -9.68 -27.09 22.13
C PRO A 267 -11.07 -26.53 22.43
N THR A 268 -12.07 -26.94 21.65
CA THR A 268 -13.44 -26.74 22.00
C THR A 268 -13.60 -27.33 23.38
N VAL A 269 -13.69 -26.48 24.40
CA VAL A 269 -14.04 -26.93 25.74
C VAL A 269 -15.40 -27.58 25.54
N SER A 270 -15.44 -28.90 25.61
CA SER A 270 -16.69 -29.64 25.65
C SER A 270 -17.36 -29.22 26.94
N SER A 271 -18.11 -28.12 26.88
CA SER A 271 -19.06 -27.77 27.91
C SER A 271 -20.18 -28.82 27.84
N ASN A 272 -20.04 -29.88 28.60
CA ASN A 272 -21.18 -30.56 29.09
C ASN A 272 -22.00 -29.54 29.86
N VAL A 273 -23.19 -29.21 29.34
CA VAL A 273 -24.19 -28.27 29.82
C VAL A 273 -24.19 -26.95 28.99
N ILE A 274 -24.72 -27.00 27.80
CA ILE A 274 -25.51 -25.90 27.24
C ILE A 274 -26.82 -26.53 26.82
N SER A 275 -27.91 -26.06 27.41
CA SER A 275 -29.28 -26.42 27.00
C SER A 275 -29.47 -26.09 25.53
N VAL A 276 -30.11 -27.01 24.83
CA VAL A 276 -30.30 -27.03 23.38
C VAL A 276 -31.03 -25.80 22.82
N ASP A 277 -31.55 -24.93 23.67
CA ASP A 277 -32.44 -23.83 23.31
C ASP A 277 -31.71 -22.57 22.82
N ASN A 278 -30.36 -22.47 22.94
CA ASN A 278 -29.60 -21.30 22.49
C ASN A 278 -28.70 -21.61 21.24
N LEU A 279 -28.82 -22.80 20.67
CA LEU A 279 -27.99 -23.18 19.52
C LEU A 279 -28.67 -22.83 18.17
N PHE A 280 -29.94 -22.49 18.18
CA PHE A 280 -30.69 -22.19 16.96
C PHE A 280 -30.45 -20.80 16.38
N ASP A 281 -30.12 -19.80 17.21
CA ASP A 281 -29.89 -18.44 16.73
C ASP A 281 -28.54 -18.21 16.04
N LEU A 282 -27.53 -19.04 16.33
CA LEU A 282 -26.21 -18.94 15.69
C LEU A 282 -26.11 -19.68 14.37
N THR A 283 -27.02 -20.63 14.11
CA THR A 283 -27.01 -21.42 12.87
C THR A 283 -27.74 -20.74 11.70
N GLU A 284 -28.67 -19.84 11.98
CA GLU A 284 -29.35 -19.08 10.91
C GLU A 284 -28.42 -18.03 10.30
N ASP A 285 -27.61 -17.35 11.09
CA ASP A 285 -26.64 -16.37 10.57
C ASP A 285 -25.54 -17.02 9.73
N ILE A 286 -25.04 -18.18 10.14
CA ILE A 286 -24.03 -18.94 9.37
C ILE A 286 -24.63 -19.50 8.09
N ASN A 287 -25.86 -20.01 8.14
CA ASN A 287 -26.54 -20.56 6.97
C ASN A 287 -26.97 -19.47 5.97
N THR A 288 -27.32 -18.28 6.45
CA THR A 288 -27.62 -17.11 5.60
C THR A 288 -26.36 -16.59 4.91
N LEU A 289 -25.23 -16.55 5.59
CA LEU A 289 -23.92 -16.22 5.02
C LEU A 289 -23.42 -17.30 4.03
N LEU A 290 -23.69 -18.58 4.32
CA LEU A 290 -23.36 -19.69 3.42
C LEU A 290 -24.29 -19.79 2.22
N SER A 291 -25.58 -19.43 2.35
CA SER A 291 -26.54 -19.49 1.24
C SER A 291 -26.39 -18.35 0.24
N THR A 292 -25.87 -17.21 0.64
CA THR A 292 -25.49 -16.11 -0.26
C THR A 292 -24.13 -16.36 -0.95
N ALA A 293 -23.34 -17.32 -0.46
CA ALA A 293 -22.06 -17.72 -1.03
C ALA A 293 -22.14 -18.95 -1.95
N SER A 294 -23.29 -19.60 -2.08
CA SER A 294 -23.44 -20.86 -2.78
C SER A 294 -23.87 -20.71 -4.24
N SER A 295 -22.90 -20.38 -5.12
CA SER A 295 -22.79 -21.05 -6.40
C SER A 295 -21.63 -22.06 -6.32
N PRO A 296 -21.80 -23.32 -6.78
CA PRO A 296 -20.87 -24.41 -6.45
C PRO A 296 -19.50 -24.36 -7.12
N ASN A 297 -19.14 -23.28 -7.81
CA ASN A 297 -17.85 -23.10 -8.48
C ASN A 297 -17.02 -21.90 -7.99
N ASN A 298 -17.45 -21.17 -6.97
CA ASN A 298 -16.75 -19.98 -6.44
C ASN A 298 -16.40 -20.11 -4.96
N GLN A 299 -15.96 -21.28 -4.51
CA GLN A 299 -15.14 -21.36 -3.29
C GLN A 299 -13.72 -20.86 -3.62
N SER A 300 -13.60 -19.60 -4.05
CA SER A 300 -12.37 -18.87 -3.91
C SER A 300 -12.13 -18.72 -2.41
N LYS A 301 -11.12 -19.39 -1.95
CA LYS A 301 -10.65 -19.58 -0.58
C LYS A 301 -10.38 -18.23 0.11
N PHE A 302 -11.41 -17.56 0.56
CA PHE A 302 -11.26 -16.46 1.50
C PHE A 302 -10.82 -17.08 2.83
N GLY A 303 -9.48 -17.10 3.07
CA GLY A 303 -8.85 -17.60 4.30
C GLY A 303 -9.20 -19.07 4.59
N LYS A 304 -8.25 -19.95 4.52
CA LYS A 304 -8.35 -21.24 5.19
C LYS A 304 -8.58 -20.90 6.65
N GLY A 305 -9.61 -21.31 7.33
CA GLY A 305 -10.04 -20.88 8.67
C GLY A 305 -9.00 -20.78 9.79
N LYS A 306 -7.73 -20.99 9.47
CA LYS A 306 -6.53 -20.80 10.29
C LYS A 306 -5.94 -19.39 10.22
N GLU A 307 -6.30 -18.60 9.22
CA GLU A 307 -5.73 -17.28 8.96
C GLU A 307 -6.80 -16.20 8.99
N ILE A 308 -6.44 -15.01 9.44
CA ILE A 308 -7.27 -13.81 9.40
C ILE A 308 -6.62 -12.81 8.46
N ILE A 309 -7.39 -12.34 7.49
CA ILE A 309 -6.98 -11.28 6.58
C ILE A 309 -7.29 -9.94 7.24
N LEU A 310 -6.28 -9.11 7.35
CA LEU A 310 -6.36 -7.77 7.91
C LEU A 310 -6.40 -6.73 6.79
N ALA A 311 -7.37 -5.83 6.85
CA ALA A 311 -7.41 -4.60 6.08
C ALA A 311 -6.93 -3.45 6.97
N ILE A 312 -5.75 -2.92 6.68
CA ILE A 312 -5.11 -1.89 7.49
C ILE A 312 -5.12 -0.59 6.70
N ALA A 313 -5.53 0.49 7.35
CA ALA A 313 -5.53 1.81 6.73
C ALA A 313 -5.17 2.91 7.70
N SER A 314 -4.66 3.98 7.17
CA SER A 314 -4.40 5.20 7.92
C SER A 314 -4.40 6.42 7.02
N GLY A 315 -4.42 7.58 7.62
CA GLY A 315 -4.42 8.86 6.90
C GLY A 315 -4.53 10.01 7.87
N GLY A 316 -5.53 10.83 7.67
CA GLY A 316 -5.82 11.98 8.51
C GLY A 316 -6.30 13.17 7.71
N GLN A 317 -6.69 14.22 8.39
CA GLN A 317 -7.04 15.48 7.78
C GLN A 317 -5.85 16.07 7.01
N ASP A 318 -6.08 16.71 5.86
CA ASP A 318 -5.01 17.38 5.10
C ASP A 318 -4.23 18.33 6.02
N SER A 319 -2.91 18.23 5.97
CA SER A 319 -1.99 19.02 6.83
C SER A 319 -2.23 20.52 6.75
N LYS A 320 -2.82 21.04 5.66
CA LYS A 320 -3.21 22.46 5.52
C LYS A 320 -4.31 22.88 6.48
N PHE A 321 -5.12 21.95 6.94
CA PHE A 321 -6.26 22.18 7.84
C PHE A 321 -5.97 21.78 9.29
N VAL A 322 -4.83 21.13 9.56
CA VAL A 322 -4.41 20.77 10.91
C VAL A 322 -3.87 22.01 11.61
N THR A 323 -4.77 22.84 12.13
CA THR A 323 -4.38 24.08 12.87
C THR A 323 -4.25 23.85 14.38
N THR A 324 -4.67 22.70 14.90
CA THR A 324 -4.65 22.35 16.31
C THR A 324 -4.20 20.93 16.54
N THR A 325 -3.39 20.72 17.55
CA THR A 325 -2.73 19.48 17.93
C THR A 325 -3.65 18.45 18.61
N ASN A 326 -4.94 18.45 18.34
CA ASN A 326 -5.82 17.46 18.91
C ASN A 326 -5.82 16.19 18.05
N GLN A 327 -4.99 15.20 18.43
CA GLN A 327 -4.84 13.93 17.74
C GLN A 327 -6.18 13.21 17.48
N LYS A 328 -7.12 13.27 18.43
CA LYS A 328 -8.43 12.62 18.30
C LYS A 328 -9.28 13.26 17.19
N GLU A 329 -9.16 14.55 16.98
CA GLU A 329 -9.89 15.27 15.94
C GLU A 329 -9.22 15.13 14.58
N GLY A 330 -7.89 14.94 14.53
CA GLY A 330 -7.11 14.76 13.28
C GLY A 330 -7.27 13.39 12.63
N GLY A 331 -7.63 12.38 13.41
CA GLY A 331 -7.82 11.01 12.91
C GLY A 331 -6.56 10.40 12.30
N PHE A 332 -5.41 10.48 13.00
CA PHE A 332 -4.10 9.98 12.53
C PHE A 332 -3.84 8.53 12.91
N ASP A 333 -4.79 7.86 13.48
CA ASP A 333 -4.68 6.48 13.93
C ASP A 333 -4.60 5.52 12.73
N ILE A 334 -3.86 4.45 12.96
CA ILE A 334 -3.82 3.31 12.07
C ILE A 334 -4.96 2.38 12.49
N LEU A 335 -5.88 2.13 11.58
CA LEU A 335 -7.04 1.29 11.79
C LEU A 335 -6.79 -0.10 11.22
N ILE A 336 -7.05 -1.13 12.02
CA ILE A 336 -6.89 -2.52 11.64
C ILE A 336 -8.25 -3.21 11.70
N TYR A 337 -8.76 -3.62 10.55
CA TYR A 337 -10.02 -4.32 10.39
C TYR A 337 -9.79 -5.78 10.04
N ASN A 338 -10.69 -6.64 10.51
CA ASN A 338 -10.85 -7.95 9.90
C ASN A 338 -11.53 -7.74 8.53
N ALA A 339 -10.84 -8.07 7.44
CA ALA A 339 -11.32 -7.85 6.09
C ALA A 339 -12.61 -8.61 5.78
N MET A 340 -12.82 -9.78 6.42
CA MET A 340 -13.94 -10.66 6.11
C MET A 340 -15.25 -10.22 6.78
N ASN A 341 -15.20 -9.87 8.06
CA ASN A 341 -16.42 -9.48 8.80
C ASN A 341 -16.59 -7.97 8.95
N GLY A 342 -15.53 -7.17 8.69
CA GLY A 342 -15.55 -5.71 8.79
C GLY A 342 -15.34 -5.18 10.20
N GLU A 343 -15.05 -6.04 11.17
CA GLU A 343 -14.84 -5.65 12.57
C GLU A 343 -13.54 -4.86 12.73
N LEU A 344 -13.59 -3.73 13.45
CA LEU A 344 -12.39 -3.00 13.87
C LEU A 344 -11.71 -3.76 15.01
N LEU A 345 -10.54 -4.32 14.75
CA LEU A 345 -9.79 -5.13 15.72
C LEU A 345 -8.90 -4.26 16.61
N ALA A 346 -8.24 -3.26 16.04
CA ALA A 346 -7.33 -2.38 16.76
C ALA A 346 -7.21 -1.01 16.11
N SER A 347 -6.77 -0.03 16.92
CA SER A 347 -6.41 1.31 16.48
C SER A 347 -5.14 1.75 17.21
N PHE A 348 -4.13 2.21 16.45
CA PHE A 348 -2.87 2.74 16.99
C PHE A 348 -2.82 4.25 16.76
N LEU A 349 -2.90 5.03 17.83
CA LEU A 349 -2.84 6.49 17.81
C LEU A 349 -1.47 6.96 18.29
N ASP A 350 -0.46 6.81 17.45
CA ASP A 350 0.93 7.10 17.83
C ASP A 350 1.52 8.31 17.09
N HIS A 351 1.03 8.61 15.88
CA HIS A 351 1.52 9.75 15.09
C HIS A 351 0.87 11.07 15.50
N PHE A 352 1.63 12.17 15.32
CA PHE A 352 1.18 13.54 15.58
C PHE A 352 0.76 14.28 14.30
N GLY A 353 0.64 13.59 13.20
CA GLY A 353 0.22 14.13 11.90
C GLY A 353 -0.29 13.02 10.98
N PRO A 354 -0.87 13.40 9.82
CA PRO A 354 -1.40 12.45 8.85
C PRO A 354 -0.37 11.40 8.46
N VAL A 355 -0.79 10.14 8.46
CA VAL A 355 0.03 9.02 7.98
C VAL A 355 -0.06 8.99 6.46
N ASN A 356 1.08 9.01 5.78
CA ASN A 356 1.16 9.06 4.32
C ASN A 356 1.45 7.70 3.69
N SER A 357 2.05 6.77 4.43
CA SER A 357 2.42 5.47 3.89
C SER A 357 2.41 4.38 4.97
N LEU A 358 1.98 3.22 4.57
CA LEU A 358 2.00 1.98 5.33
C LEU A 358 2.77 0.92 4.56
N ALA A 359 3.48 0.06 5.28
CA ALA A 359 4.11 -1.13 4.73
C ALA A 359 4.02 -2.26 5.75
N VAL A 360 3.85 -3.48 5.26
CA VAL A 360 3.81 -4.70 6.09
C VAL A 360 4.81 -5.70 5.54
N HIS A 361 5.51 -6.35 6.46
CA HIS A 361 6.26 -7.56 6.18
C HIS A 361 6.03 -8.54 7.33
N ASP A 362 5.53 -9.73 7.03
CA ASP A 362 5.04 -10.71 8.01
C ASP A 362 4.11 -10.06 9.05
N LYS A 363 4.44 -10.17 10.32
CA LYS A 363 3.71 -9.60 11.45
C LYS A 363 4.24 -8.22 11.89
N THR A 364 4.94 -7.50 11.01
CA THR A 364 5.51 -6.18 11.31
C THR A 364 4.90 -5.14 10.39
N LEU A 365 4.30 -4.12 10.98
CA LEU A 365 3.74 -2.95 10.31
C LEU A 365 4.65 -1.76 10.52
N ALA A 366 4.99 -1.06 9.45
CA ALA A 366 5.66 0.23 9.49
C ALA A 366 4.75 1.33 8.95
N SER A 367 4.77 2.49 9.60
CA SER A 367 4.01 3.67 9.19
C SER A 367 4.89 4.91 9.14
N GLY A 368 4.65 5.79 8.18
CA GLY A 368 5.35 7.06 8.01
C GLY A 368 4.39 8.21 7.85
N ALA A 369 4.67 9.29 8.56
CA ALA A 369 3.73 10.39 8.69
C ALA A 369 4.36 11.79 8.47
N GLU A 370 3.49 12.79 8.49
CA GLU A 370 3.86 14.20 8.42
C GLU A 370 4.71 14.65 9.62
N ASP A 371 4.71 13.92 10.74
CA ASP A 371 5.55 14.18 11.92
C ASP A 371 7.03 13.79 11.73
N ALA A 372 7.43 13.40 10.50
CA ALA A 372 8.79 13.01 10.13
C ALA A 372 9.32 11.75 10.85
N THR A 373 8.46 10.94 11.47
CA THR A 373 8.85 9.69 12.14
C THR A 373 8.35 8.47 11.38
N VAL A 374 9.13 7.38 11.46
CA VAL A 374 8.68 6.04 11.11
C VAL A 374 8.37 5.31 12.40
N ARG A 375 7.20 4.67 12.46
CA ARG A 375 6.80 3.85 13.60
C ARG A 375 6.64 2.42 13.17
N VAL A 376 7.14 1.51 14.02
CA VAL A 376 7.14 0.08 13.75
C VAL A 376 6.35 -0.62 14.85
N HIS A 377 5.36 -1.40 14.44
CA HIS A 377 4.46 -2.14 15.32
C HIS A 377 4.53 -3.63 15.02
N LYS A 378 4.36 -4.46 16.03
CA LYS A 378 4.11 -5.88 15.85
C LYS A 378 2.60 -6.12 15.77
N ILE A 379 2.18 -6.82 14.72
CA ILE A 379 0.80 -7.25 14.50
C ILE A 379 0.73 -8.73 14.86
N ASP A 380 0.29 -9.07 16.07
CA ASP A 380 0.19 -10.45 16.50
C ASP A 380 -1.15 -10.72 17.22
N HIS A 381 -1.25 -11.85 17.90
CA HIS A 381 -2.46 -12.30 18.58
C HIS A 381 -3.01 -11.33 19.64
N TYR A 382 -2.22 -10.36 20.13
CA TYR A 382 -2.70 -9.34 21.08
C TYR A 382 -3.78 -8.42 20.51
N LEU A 383 -3.94 -8.36 19.18
CA LEU A 383 -5.02 -7.62 18.54
C LEU A 383 -6.42 -8.14 18.95
N PHE A 384 -6.48 -9.38 19.45
CA PHE A 384 -7.74 -10.06 19.82
C PHE A 384 -8.02 -10.05 21.31
N ASP A 385 -7.06 -9.63 22.15
CA ASP A 385 -7.26 -9.53 23.59
C ASP A 385 -8.11 -8.30 23.92
N LYS A 386 -9.37 -8.32 23.46
CA LYS A 386 -10.38 -7.38 23.97
C LYS A 386 -10.68 -7.75 25.43
N LYS A 387 -10.24 -6.92 26.38
CA LYS A 387 -10.78 -6.87 27.73
C LYS A 387 -11.92 -5.91 27.81
#